data_2e2d2c368d3daea7e9d3c3cebee5e2b7
#
_entry.id   2e2d2c368d3daea7e9d3c3cebee5e2b7
#
_cell.length_a   1.000
_cell.length_b   1.000
_cell.length_c   1.000
_cell.angle_alpha   90.00
_cell.angle_beta   90.00
_cell.angle_gamma   90.00
#
_symmetry.space_group_name_H-M   'P 1'
#
loop_
_entity.id
_entity.type
_entity.pdbx_description
1 polymer ?
#
loop_
_entity_poly.entity_id
_entity_poly.type
_entity_poly.pdbx_seq_one_letter_code
_entity_poly.pdbx_strand_id
1 'polypeptide(L)'
;AEEIAWDFWNNTEDLGEVMLSGENMSYLMERGHGVVDRIKFIGNNYTVITDPAQIPEDIVKVSVYLVDGVEPFVERFVPKWQQANCAVAGPKWIDTTVANKGIGVQSICRVLGIDPADVMAFGDNYNDVAMLDLVGHPYIMSTAAAELRRRYANHTPRPEDTLRAFLAGQENRNRVKPQYC
;
A
#
# COMPACT_ATOMS: atom_id res chain seq x y z
N ALA A 1 -16.92 0.51 5.96
CA ALA A 1 -16.13 -0.73 6.06
C ALA A 1 -17.03 -1.97 6.12
N GLU A 2 -18.04 -1.99 6.98
CA GLU A 2 -18.96 -3.14 7.15
C GLU A 2 -19.63 -3.58 5.85
N GLU A 3 -20.20 -2.64 5.08
CA GLU A 3 -20.85 -2.93 3.80
C GLU A 3 -19.90 -3.61 2.80
N ILE A 4 -18.65 -3.15 2.75
CA ILE A 4 -17.61 -3.73 1.89
C ILE A 4 -17.27 -5.14 2.36
N ALA A 5 -17.08 -5.33 3.67
CA ALA A 5 -16.75 -6.63 4.23
C ALA A 5 -17.85 -7.67 3.94
N TRP A 6 -19.11 -7.30 4.14
CA TRP A 6 -20.25 -8.16 3.82
C TRP A 6 -20.40 -8.40 2.31
N ASP A 7 -20.11 -7.40 1.47
CA ASP A 7 -20.14 -7.61 0.01
C ASP A 7 -19.07 -8.62 -0.42
N PHE A 8 -17.84 -8.49 0.09
CA PHE A 8 -16.78 -9.46 -0.17
C PHE A 8 -17.15 -10.85 0.35
N TRP A 9 -17.61 -10.93 1.60
CA TRP A 9 -17.99 -12.19 2.22
C TRP A 9 -19.09 -12.91 1.46
N ASN A 10 -20.18 -12.23 1.14
CA ASN A 10 -21.36 -12.83 0.52
C ASN A 10 -21.18 -13.16 -0.97
N ASN A 11 -20.20 -12.55 -1.64
CA ASN A 11 -20.03 -12.66 -3.08
C ASN A 11 -18.76 -13.38 -3.51
N THR A 12 -18.07 -14.03 -2.59
CA THR A 12 -16.92 -14.89 -2.88
C THR A 12 -17.19 -16.36 -2.55
N GLU A 13 -18.44 -16.69 -2.17
CA GLU A 13 -18.82 -18.05 -1.77
C GLU A 13 -17.82 -18.60 -0.73
N ASP A 14 -17.39 -19.86 -0.91
CA ASP A 14 -16.38 -20.45 -0.02
C ASP A 14 -14.93 -20.12 -0.41
N LEU A 15 -14.70 -19.28 -1.44
CA LEU A 15 -13.36 -18.99 -1.96
C LEU A 15 -12.68 -17.79 -1.30
N GLY A 16 -13.43 -16.98 -0.55
CA GLY A 16 -12.93 -15.72 0.01
C GLY A 16 -12.95 -15.69 1.54
N GLU A 17 -11.89 -15.12 2.11
CA GLU A 17 -11.79 -14.75 3.53
C GLU A 17 -11.56 -13.25 3.63
N VAL A 18 -12.22 -12.60 4.58
CA VAL A 18 -12.17 -11.13 4.70
C VAL A 18 -11.34 -10.70 5.88
N MET A 19 -10.48 -9.71 5.66
CA MET A 19 -9.69 -9.07 6.71
C MET A 19 -10.01 -7.58 6.77
N LEU A 20 -10.40 -7.12 7.96
CA LEU A 20 -10.57 -5.71 8.25
C LEU A 20 -9.38 -5.27 9.12
N SER A 21 -8.65 -4.27 8.67
CA SER A 21 -7.50 -3.74 9.41
C SER A 21 -7.91 -2.48 10.15
N GLY A 22 -7.85 -2.54 11.47
CA GLY A 22 -7.98 -1.40 12.37
C GLY A 22 -6.61 -0.73 12.62
N GLU A 23 -6.58 0.20 13.57
CA GLU A 23 -5.32 0.87 13.94
C GLU A 23 -4.32 -0.08 14.62
N ASN A 24 -4.82 -1.02 15.42
CA ASN A 24 -3.99 -1.87 16.27
C ASN A 24 -4.19 -3.37 16.02
N MET A 25 -5.24 -3.77 15.33
CA MET A 25 -5.63 -5.16 15.18
C MET A 25 -6.17 -5.48 13.79
N SER A 26 -5.97 -6.72 13.36
CA SER A 26 -6.61 -7.29 12.19
C SER A 26 -7.78 -8.17 12.63
N TYR A 27 -8.94 -7.94 12.04
CA TYR A 27 -10.18 -8.68 12.30
C TYR A 27 -10.47 -9.58 11.12
N LEU A 28 -10.59 -10.88 11.37
CA LEU A 28 -10.67 -11.89 10.33
C LEU A 28 -12.04 -12.58 10.32
N MET A 29 -12.71 -12.54 9.17
CA MET A 29 -13.83 -13.42 8.87
C MET A 29 -13.26 -14.57 8.04
N GLU A 30 -13.15 -15.76 8.67
CA GLU A 30 -12.44 -16.89 8.07
C GLU A 30 -13.38 -18.01 7.63
N ARG A 31 -12.95 -18.78 6.63
CA ARG A 31 -13.55 -20.03 6.15
C ARG A 31 -12.60 -21.23 6.19
N GLY A 32 -11.41 -21.05 6.79
CA GLY A 32 -10.42 -22.12 6.91
C GLY A 32 -9.44 -22.21 5.73
N HIS A 33 -9.32 -21.17 4.90
CA HIS A 33 -8.37 -21.14 3.76
C HIS A 33 -6.97 -20.63 4.12
N GLY A 34 -6.72 -20.42 5.43
CA GLY A 34 -5.38 -20.16 5.95
C GLY A 34 -4.98 -18.69 6.00
N VAL A 35 -5.90 -17.73 5.90
CA VAL A 35 -5.58 -16.32 6.13
C VAL A 35 -5.07 -16.09 7.54
N VAL A 36 -5.65 -16.77 8.54
CA VAL A 36 -5.22 -16.73 9.95
C VAL A 36 -3.75 -17.13 10.08
N ASP A 37 -3.34 -18.23 9.45
CA ASP A 37 -1.95 -18.70 9.54
C ASP A 37 -0.96 -17.73 8.86
N ARG A 38 -1.39 -17.06 7.79
CA ARG A 38 -0.60 -16.00 7.15
C ARG A 38 -0.42 -14.79 8.05
N ILE A 39 -1.48 -14.36 8.74
CA ILE A 39 -1.43 -13.23 9.67
C ILE A 39 -0.57 -13.56 10.89
N LYS A 40 -0.66 -14.77 11.42
CA LYS A 40 0.24 -15.28 12.48
C LYS A 40 1.70 -15.25 12.04
N PHE A 41 1.99 -15.71 10.83
CA PHE A 41 3.35 -15.75 10.30
C PHE A 41 3.96 -14.33 10.17
N ILE A 42 3.16 -13.34 9.79
CA ILE A 42 3.61 -11.93 9.70
C ILE A 42 3.80 -11.31 11.10
N GLY A 43 3.18 -11.89 12.14
CA GLY A 43 3.32 -11.41 13.52
C GLY A 43 2.35 -10.26 13.87
N ASN A 44 1.30 -10.05 13.10
CA ASN A 44 0.29 -9.05 13.42
C ASN A 44 -0.64 -9.54 14.54
N ASN A 45 -1.09 -8.60 15.38
CA ASN A 45 -2.20 -8.85 16.28
C ASN A 45 -3.48 -9.10 15.48
N TYR A 46 -4.23 -10.11 15.84
CA TYR A 46 -5.48 -10.43 15.14
C TYR A 46 -6.53 -11.05 16.09
N THR A 47 -7.78 -10.96 15.67
CA THR A 47 -8.89 -11.72 16.25
C THR A 47 -9.82 -12.20 15.14
N VAL A 48 -10.47 -13.34 15.39
CA VAL A 48 -11.49 -13.87 14.47
C VAL A 48 -12.84 -13.33 14.90
N ILE A 49 -13.63 -12.87 13.95
CA ILE A 49 -14.96 -12.32 14.14
C ILE A 49 -15.97 -12.97 13.20
N THR A 50 -17.23 -12.92 13.57
CA THR A 50 -18.34 -13.36 12.72
C THR A 50 -19.17 -12.20 12.18
N ASP A 51 -19.00 -11.00 12.77
CA ASP A 51 -19.75 -9.81 12.40
C ASP A 51 -18.84 -8.56 12.51
N PRO A 52 -18.62 -7.83 11.42
CA PRO A 52 -17.87 -6.57 11.42
C PRO A 52 -18.40 -5.50 12.39
N ALA A 53 -19.70 -5.53 12.72
CA ALA A 53 -20.29 -4.59 13.70
C ALA A 53 -19.72 -4.76 15.13
N GLN A 54 -19.02 -5.86 15.41
CA GLN A 54 -18.37 -6.11 16.70
C GLN A 54 -17.02 -5.38 16.86
N ILE A 55 -16.51 -4.75 15.82
CA ILE A 55 -15.19 -4.10 15.83
C ILE A 55 -15.26 -2.79 16.62
N PRO A 56 -14.41 -2.60 17.67
CA PRO A 56 -14.49 -1.47 18.57
C PRO A 56 -13.62 -0.26 18.12
N GLU A 57 -13.03 -0.29 16.94
CA GLU A 57 -12.12 0.73 16.42
C GLU A 57 -12.40 1.06 14.95
N ASP A 58 -11.83 2.16 14.47
CA ASP A 58 -11.96 2.57 13.08
C ASP A 58 -11.21 1.61 12.14
N ILE A 59 -11.85 1.24 11.04
CA ILE A 59 -11.28 0.38 10.02
C ILE A 59 -10.67 1.22 8.90
N VAL A 60 -9.38 1.05 8.68
CA VAL A 60 -8.60 1.77 7.68
C VAL A 60 -8.47 1.01 6.36
N LYS A 61 -8.67 -0.31 6.38
CA LYS A 61 -8.58 -1.16 5.18
C LYS A 61 -9.50 -2.37 5.31
N VAL A 62 -10.16 -2.74 4.21
CA VAL A 62 -10.87 -4.00 4.07
C VAL A 62 -10.26 -4.77 2.90
N SER A 63 -9.82 -5.99 3.16
CA SER A 63 -9.19 -6.88 2.20
C SER A 63 -9.99 -8.16 2.04
N VAL A 64 -9.98 -8.72 0.85
CA VAL A 64 -10.42 -10.10 0.63
C VAL A 64 -9.27 -10.94 0.10
N TYR A 65 -9.02 -12.05 0.76
CA TYR A 65 -8.12 -13.11 0.30
C TYR A 65 -8.94 -14.12 -0.51
N LEU A 66 -8.48 -14.45 -1.70
CA LEU A 66 -9.13 -15.32 -2.66
C LEU A 66 -8.24 -16.53 -2.93
N VAL A 67 -8.68 -17.72 -2.51
CA VAL A 67 -7.86 -18.93 -2.51
C VAL A 67 -7.40 -19.34 -3.92
N ASP A 68 -8.23 -19.13 -4.94
CA ASP A 68 -7.96 -19.49 -6.33
C ASP A 68 -7.51 -18.30 -7.21
N GLY A 69 -7.28 -17.11 -6.60
CA GLY A 69 -6.85 -15.91 -7.30
C GLY A 69 -7.95 -14.87 -7.46
N VAL A 70 -7.55 -13.67 -7.87
CA VAL A 70 -8.42 -12.49 -7.93
C VAL A 70 -9.22 -12.38 -9.23
N GLU A 71 -8.77 -13.01 -10.31
CA GLU A 71 -9.26 -12.79 -11.68
C GLU A 71 -10.80 -12.87 -11.81
N PRO A 72 -11.48 -13.85 -11.21
CA PRO A 72 -12.94 -13.95 -11.34
C PRO A 72 -13.72 -12.82 -10.66
N PHE A 73 -13.06 -12.09 -9.77
CA PHE A 73 -13.71 -11.11 -8.88
C PHE A 73 -13.35 -9.65 -9.18
N VAL A 74 -12.33 -9.41 -10.02
CA VAL A 74 -11.82 -8.06 -10.32
C VAL A 74 -12.91 -7.19 -10.93
N GLU A 75 -13.60 -7.68 -11.98
CA GLU A 75 -14.67 -6.92 -12.67
C GLU A 75 -15.87 -6.65 -11.77
N ARG A 76 -16.09 -7.49 -10.76
CA ARG A 76 -17.18 -7.32 -9.81
C ARG A 76 -16.89 -6.29 -8.74
N PHE A 77 -15.71 -6.38 -8.09
CA PHE A 77 -15.41 -5.59 -6.90
C PHE A 77 -14.72 -4.27 -7.21
N VAL A 78 -13.75 -4.26 -8.13
CA VAL A 78 -12.92 -3.06 -8.34
C VAL A 78 -13.75 -1.87 -8.84
N PRO A 79 -14.62 -1.98 -9.85
CA PRO A 79 -15.44 -0.86 -10.27
C PRO A 79 -16.50 -0.46 -9.22
N LYS A 80 -17.09 -1.44 -8.52
CA LYS A 80 -18.12 -1.20 -7.51
C LYS A 80 -17.62 -0.35 -6.36
N TRP A 81 -16.40 -0.63 -5.91
CA TRP A 81 -15.78 0.01 -4.74
C TRP A 81 -14.66 1.01 -5.10
N GLN A 82 -14.70 1.53 -6.32
CA GLN A 82 -13.69 2.50 -6.80
C GLN A 82 -13.55 3.73 -5.89
N GLN A 83 -14.65 4.22 -5.32
CA GLN A 83 -14.64 5.37 -4.40
C GLN A 83 -13.95 5.06 -3.06
N ALA A 84 -13.83 3.76 -2.72
CA ALA A 84 -13.05 3.28 -1.57
C ALA A 84 -11.65 2.80 -1.98
N ASN A 85 -11.12 3.28 -3.10
CA ASN A 85 -9.83 2.89 -3.68
C ASN A 85 -9.65 1.37 -3.79
N CYS A 86 -10.69 0.66 -4.22
CA CYS A 86 -10.63 -0.77 -4.43
C CYS A 86 -9.66 -1.09 -5.57
N ALA A 87 -8.71 -1.97 -5.31
CA ALA A 87 -7.69 -2.36 -6.27
C ALA A 87 -7.14 -3.77 -6.00
N VAL A 88 -6.60 -4.40 -7.03
CA VAL A 88 -5.81 -5.63 -6.89
C VAL A 88 -4.52 -5.30 -6.16
N ALA A 89 -4.30 -5.95 -5.02
CA ALA A 89 -3.12 -5.79 -4.17
C ALA A 89 -2.11 -6.94 -4.31
N GLY A 90 -2.47 -7.97 -5.07
CA GLY A 90 -1.63 -9.13 -5.35
C GLY A 90 -2.41 -10.25 -6.02
N PRO A 91 -1.77 -11.38 -6.33
CA PRO A 91 -2.42 -12.47 -7.07
C PRO A 91 -3.67 -13.06 -6.38
N LYS A 92 -3.76 -12.88 -5.07
CA LYS A 92 -4.84 -13.43 -4.22
C LYS A 92 -5.51 -12.39 -3.34
N TRP A 93 -5.24 -11.10 -3.54
CA TRP A 93 -5.74 -10.04 -2.69
C TRP A 93 -6.41 -8.93 -3.47
N ILE A 94 -7.60 -8.54 -3.04
CA ILE A 94 -8.24 -7.27 -3.41
C ILE A 94 -8.38 -6.46 -2.12
N ASP A 95 -7.88 -5.23 -2.15
CA ASP A 95 -7.91 -4.30 -1.04
C ASP A 95 -8.83 -3.11 -1.33
N THR A 96 -9.52 -2.64 -0.30
CA THR A 96 -10.12 -1.31 -0.27
C THR A 96 -9.49 -0.52 0.87
N THR A 97 -9.19 0.76 0.67
CA THR A 97 -8.57 1.58 1.71
C THR A 97 -9.05 3.02 1.63
N VAL A 98 -9.24 3.65 2.79
CA VAL A 98 -9.55 5.09 2.87
C VAL A 98 -8.33 5.97 2.61
N ALA A 99 -7.14 5.37 2.60
CA ALA A 99 -5.87 6.05 2.34
C ALA A 99 -5.11 5.35 1.21
N ASN A 100 -4.31 6.11 0.49
CA ASN A 100 -3.29 5.60 -0.42
C ASN A 100 -1.90 6.09 0.00
N LYS A 101 -0.85 5.58 -0.61
CA LYS A 101 0.53 5.94 -0.24
C LYS A 101 0.81 7.44 -0.43
N GLY A 102 0.15 8.11 -1.37
CA GLY A 102 0.26 9.57 -1.54
C GLY A 102 -0.31 10.34 -0.37
N ILE A 103 -1.50 9.97 0.12
CA ILE A 103 -2.10 10.57 1.31
C ILE A 103 -1.20 10.35 2.53
N GLY A 104 -0.63 9.15 2.68
CA GLY A 104 0.32 8.84 3.75
C GLY A 104 1.53 9.75 3.73
N VAL A 105 2.20 9.88 2.58
CA VAL A 105 3.35 10.77 2.40
C VAL A 105 2.96 12.23 2.67
N GLN A 106 1.85 12.70 2.13
CA GLN A 106 1.37 14.07 2.36
C GLN A 106 1.12 14.35 3.85
N SER A 107 0.57 13.38 4.58
CA SER A 107 0.33 13.51 6.03
C SER A 107 1.64 13.59 6.81
N ILE A 108 2.62 12.75 6.48
CA ILE A 108 3.97 12.80 7.09
C ILE A 108 4.64 14.14 6.79
N CYS A 109 4.62 14.60 5.53
CA CYS A 109 5.19 15.89 5.14
C CYS A 109 4.59 17.05 5.93
N ARG A 110 3.26 17.04 6.12
CA ARG A 110 2.56 18.05 6.92
C ARG A 110 3.02 18.06 8.37
N VAL A 111 3.13 16.89 9.00
CA VAL A 111 3.57 16.75 10.40
C VAL A 111 5.00 17.21 10.58
N LEU A 112 5.88 16.91 9.64
CA LEU A 112 7.30 17.25 9.68
C LEU A 112 7.63 18.65 9.16
N GLY A 113 6.65 19.36 8.56
CA GLY A 113 6.89 20.67 7.92
C GLY A 113 7.79 20.59 6.68
N ILE A 114 7.75 19.48 5.95
CA ILE A 114 8.55 19.22 4.75
C ILE A 114 7.67 19.41 3.50
N ASP A 115 8.21 20.09 2.47
CA ASP A 115 7.54 20.15 1.17
C ASP A 115 7.67 18.79 0.47
N PRO A 116 6.57 18.19 -0.05
CA PRO A 116 6.67 17.00 -0.88
C PRO A 116 7.64 17.11 -2.06
N ALA A 117 7.87 18.32 -2.57
CA ALA A 117 8.87 18.58 -3.61
C ALA A 117 10.31 18.23 -3.18
N ASP A 118 10.60 18.23 -1.89
CA ASP A 118 11.91 17.89 -1.32
C ASP A 118 12.01 16.41 -0.91
N VAL A 119 10.97 15.62 -1.17
CA VAL A 119 10.90 14.20 -0.77
C VAL A 119 11.33 13.29 -1.92
N MET A 120 12.12 12.28 -1.58
CA MET A 120 12.46 11.16 -2.46
C MET A 120 11.62 9.94 -2.09
N ALA A 121 11.01 9.30 -3.10
CA ALA A 121 10.23 8.09 -2.92
C ALA A 121 10.60 7.01 -3.94
N PHE A 122 10.45 5.75 -3.54
CA PHE A 122 10.73 4.58 -4.35
C PHE A 122 9.47 3.70 -4.43
N GLY A 123 9.17 3.21 -5.63
CA GLY A 123 8.00 2.36 -5.86
C GLY A 123 8.21 1.38 -7.00
N ASP A 124 7.41 0.32 -7.04
CA ASP A 124 7.51 -0.72 -8.06
C ASP A 124 6.16 -1.13 -8.66
N ASN A 125 5.04 -0.65 -8.06
CA ASN A 125 3.71 -1.13 -8.42
C ASN A 125 2.70 0.03 -8.55
N TYR A 126 1.51 -0.26 -9.05
CA TYR A 126 0.44 0.71 -9.30
C TYR A 126 -0.06 1.42 -8.03
N ASN A 127 -0.01 0.75 -6.87
CA ASN A 127 -0.37 1.37 -5.58
C ASN A 127 0.64 2.42 -5.09
N ASP A 128 1.83 2.50 -5.72
CA ASP A 128 2.85 3.52 -5.44
C ASP A 128 2.65 4.79 -6.26
N VAL A 129 1.86 4.74 -7.33
CA VAL A 129 1.69 5.85 -8.29
C VAL A 129 1.28 7.14 -7.58
N ALA A 130 0.30 7.09 -6.67
CA ALA A 130 -0.15 8.28 -5.95
C ALA A 130 0.96 8.93 -5.09
N MET A 131 1.88 8.14 -4.56
CA MET A 131 3.05 8.63 -3.83
C MET A 131 4.11 9.19 -4.79
N LEU A 132 4.42 8.45 -5.86
CA LEU A 132 5.44 8.87 -6.83
C LEU A 132 5.04 10.13 -7.59
N ASP A 133 3.74 10.34 -7.87
CA ASP A 133 3.24 11.55 -8.51
C ASP A 133 3.25 12.77 -7.57
N LEU A 134 3.25 12.56 -6.26
CA LEU A 134 3.23 13.62 -5.25
C LEU A 134 4.62 14.22 -4.99
N VAL A 135 5.67 13.39 -5.01
CA VAL A 135 7.00 13.78 -4.55
C VAL A 135 7.85 14.40 -5.63
N GLY A 136 8.79 15.29 -5.25
CA GLY A 136 9.69 15.94 -6.21
C GLY A 136 10.77 15.02 -6.77
N HIS A 137 11.10 13.92 -6.08
CA HIS A 137 12.15 12.98 -6.50
C HIS A 137 11.63 11.53 -6.56
N PRO A 138 10.72 11.22 -7.50
CA PRO A 138 10.21 9.87 -7.67
C PRO A 138 11.24 8.96 -8.35
N TYR A 139 11.40 7.74 -7.84
CA TYR A 139 12.20 6.67 -8.42
C TYR A 139 11.37 5.43 -8.61
N ILE A 140 11.28 4.95 -9.85
CA ILE A 140 10.64 3.67 -10.15
C ILE A 140 11.68 2.55 -10.15
N MET A 141 11.32 1.41 -9.55
CA MET A 141 12.19 0.25 -9.55
C MET A 141 12.37 -0.32 -10.96
N SER A 142 13.58 -0.76 -11.30
CA SER A 142 13.87 -1.37 -12.60
C SER A 142 13.10 -2.67 -12.84
N THR A 143 12.58 -3.30 -11.78
CA THR A 143 11.74 -4.50 -11.81
C THR A 143 10.26 -4.22 -12.06
N ALA A 144 9.83 -2.96 -11.99
CA ALA A 144 8.45 -2.56 -12.21
C ALA A 144 7.96 -2.86 -13.63
N ALA A 145 6.66 -2.93 -13.83
CA ALA A 145 6.03 -3.10 -15.13
C ALA A 145 6.52 -2.03 -16.14
N ALA A 146 6.69 -2.43 -17.40
CA ALA A 146 7.24 -1.54 -18.44
C ALA A 146 6.43 -0.24 -18.59
N GLU A 147 5.13 -0.29 -18.38
CA GLU A 147 4.25 0.88 -18.43
C GLU A 147 4.58 1.88 -17.31
N LEU A 148 4.74 1.41 -16.07
CA LEU A 148 5.12 2.26 -14.94
C LEU A 148 6.53 2.85 -15.16
N ARG A 149 7.48 2.07 -15.66
CA ARG A 149 8.83 2.57 -15.97
C ARG A 149 8.83 3.69 -17.01
N ARG A 150 7.91 3.68 -17.98
CA ARG A 150 7.79 4.77 -18.96
C ARG A 150 7.23 6.07 -18.38
N ARG A 151 6.54 5.99 -17.23
CA ARG A 151 5.91 7.15 -16.58
C ARG A 151 6.91 8.03 -15.82
N TYR A 152 7.97 7.45 -15.29
CA TYR A 152 8.94 8.15 -14.45
C TYR A 152 10.33 8.16 -15.09
N ALA A 153 11.03 9.31 -15.00
CA ALA A 153 12.35 9.46 -15.60
C ALA A 153 13.47 8.77 -14.79
N ASN A 154 13.32 8.70 -13.46
CA ASN A 154 14.36 8.15 -12.61
C ASN A 154 14.10 6.67 -12.34
N HIS A 155 15.07 5.83 -12.67
CA HIS A 155 15.01 4.38 -12.44
C HIS A 155 16.10 3.94 -11.49
N THR A 156 15.81 2.95 -10.67
CA THR A 156 16.84 2.34 -9.82
C THR A 156 16.63 0.83 -9.70
N PRO A 157 17.69 0.02 -9.77
CA PRO A 157 17.61 -1.39 -9.40
C PRO A 157 17.54 -1.61 -7.90
N ARG A 158 18.08 -0.65 -7.10
CA ARG A 158 18.20 -0.76 -5.65
C ARG A 158 18.12 0.64 -5.02
N PRO A 159 17.14 0.90 -4.13
CA PRO A 159 16.98 2.19 -3.45
C PRO A 159 18.24 2.63 -2.69
N GLU A 160 18.91 1.69 -2.04
CA GLU A 160 20.12 1.96 -1.25
C GLU A 160 21.29 2.50 -2.08
N ASP A 161 21.44 2.11 -3.34
CA ASP A 161 22.51 2.62 -4.21
C ASP A 161 22.22 4.06 -4.61
N THR A 162 20.95 4.38 -4.90
CA THR A 162 20.51 5.76 -5.18
C THR A 162 20.73 6.65 -3.95
N LEU A 163 20.38 6.18 -2.76
CA LEU A 163 20.56 6.93 -1.50
C LEU A 163 22.04 7.15 -1.21
N ARG A 164 22.90 6.15 -1.38
CA ARG A 164 24.37 6.31 -1.20
C ARG A 164 24.95 7.34 -2.16
N ALA A 165 24.55 7.29 -3.43
CA ALA A 165 25.02 8.26 -4.43
C ALA A 165 24.58 9.69 -4.08
N PHE A 166 23.32 9.86 -3.65
CA PHE A 166 22.79 11.14 -3.20
C PHE A 166 23.56 11.70 -2.01
N LEU A 167 23.80 10.89 -0.96
CA LEU A 167 24.54 11.30 0.24
C LEU A 167 26.00 11.66 -0.09
N ALA A 168 26.68 10.87 -0.90
CA ALA A 168 28.04 11.17 -1.36
C ALA A 168 28.12 12.49 -2.15
N GLY A 169 27.09 12.79 -2.97
CA GLY A 169 26.98 14.07 -3.66
C GLY A 169 26.77 15.26 -2.72
N GLN A 170 26.05 15.08 -1.62
CA GLN A 170 25.87 16.10 -0.57
C GLN A 170 27.16 16.37 0.21
N GLU A 171 27.90 15.33 0.58
CA GLU A 171 29.19 15.48 1.27
C GLU A 171 30.20 16.27 0.42
N ASN A 172 30.26 15.99 -0.90
CA ASN A 172 31.12 16.72 -1.81
C ASN A 172 30.73 18.20 -1.94
N ARG A 173 29.44 18.53 -1.98
CA ARG A 173 28.95 19.93 -2.02
C ARG A 173 29.31 20.69 -0.73
N ASN A 174 29.24 20.04 0.41
CA ASN A 174 29.59 20.64 1.70
C ASN A 174 31.11 20.87 1.86
N ARG A 175 31.94 20.07 1.20
CA ARG A 175 33.41 20.23 1.19
C ARG A 175 33.87 21.36 0.25
N VAL A 176 33.07 21.76 -0.71
CA VAL A 176 33.39 22.78 -1.72
C VAL A 176 32.88 24.18 -1.35
N LYS A 177 32.39 24.40 -0.11
CA LYS A 177 32.08 25.77 0.33
C LYS A 177 33.41 26.50 0.53
N PRO A 178 33.72 27.59 -0.22
CA PRO A 178 34.92 28.34 -0.02
C PRO A 178 34.94 28.93 1.38
N GLN A 179 36.00 28.74 2.09
CA GLN A 179 36.35 29.62 3.20
C GLN A 179 36.61 31.00 2.59
N TYR A 180 35.63 31.87 2.66
CA TYR A 180 35.90 33.30 2.49
C TYR A 180 36.30 33.86 3.83
N CYS A 181 37.56 34.31 3.89
CA CYS A 181 38.09 35.20 4.93
C CYS A 181 37.30 36.50 5.02
#